data_10cfab9a666bb84dc196cfc7bdb6ab46
#
_entry.id   10cfab9a666bb84dc196cfc7bdb6ab46
#
_cell.length_a   1.000
_cell.length_b   1.000
_cell.length_c   1.000
_cell.angle_alpha   90.00
_cell.angle_beta   90.00
_cell.angle_gamma   90.00
#
_symmetry.space_group_name_H-M   'P 1'
#
loop_
_entity.id
_entity.type
_entity.pdbx_description
1 polymer ?
#
loop_
_entity_poly.entity_id
_entity_poly.type
_entity_poly.pdbx_seq_one_letter_code
_entity_poly.pdbx_strand_id
1 'polypeptide(L)'
;QPDSGVTYCNQAVREVAEALGCRDFPQNILANAMVDLMSSAYGWRTDTAERASEHAIRGGLAIAGKKYAVHGHVAVIAPQPCSYSGSWAAPVPILANVGTRNGFMKASEAFPVAGGEPAYYLWGEVA
;
A
#
# COMPACT_ATOMS: atom_id res chain seq x y z
N GLN A 1 -14.72 15.15 -2.53
CA GLN A 1 -15.59 14.24 -1.85
C GLN A 1 -15.90 13.02 -2.72
N PRO A 2 -15.60 11.85 -2.26
CA PRO A 2 -15.83 10.67 -3.07
C PRO A 2 -17.31 10.36 -3.20
N ASP A 3 -17.69 10.01 -4.40
CA ASP A 3 -19.02 9.49 -4.66
C ASP A 3 -19.12 8.07 -4.16
N SER A 4 -20.33 7.55 -4.21
CA SER A 4 -20.59 6.19 -3.78
C SER A 4 -19.64 5.22 -4.48
N GLY A 5 -18.93 4.44 -3.71
CA GLY A 5 -18.02 3.45 -4.22
C GLY A 5 -16.69 3.97 -4.73
N VAL A 6 -16.53 5.28 -4.80
CA VAL A 6 -15.26 5.86 -5.23
C VAL A 6 -14.46 6.26 -4.01
N THR A 7 -13.21 5.80 -3.97
CA THR A 7 -12.27 6.25 -2.96
C THR A 7 -11.07 6.84 -3.66
N TYR A 8 -10.29 7.62 -2.93
CA TYR A 8 -9.12 8.24 -3.51
C TYR A 8 -7.83 7.50 -3.16
N CYS A 9 -7.92 6.37 -2.48
CA CYS A 9 -6.71 5.63 -2.09
C CYS A 9 -5.92 5.17 -3.33
N ASN A 10 -6.62 4.64 -4.32
CA ASN A 10 -6.00 4.17 -5.56
C ASN A 10 -5.35 5.32 -6.34
N GLN A 11 -6.03 6.48 -6.38
CA GLN A 11 -5.50 7.63 -7.08
C GLN A 11 -4.26 8.18 -6.38
N ALA A 12 -4.28 8.26 -5.06
CA ALA A 12 -3.14 8.73 -4.28
C ALA A 12 -1.92 7.82 -4.47
N VAL A 13 -2.13 6.51 -4.43
CA VAL A 13 -1.04 5.55 -4.64
C VAL A 13 -0.47 5.69 -6.06
N ARG A 14 -1.33 5.84 -7.06
CA ARG A 14 -0.89 5.99 -8.43
C ARG A 14 -0.02 7.23 -8.60
N GLU A 15 -0.40 8.34 -7.97
CA GLU A 15 0.36 9.59 -8.06
C GLU A 15 1.74 9.44 -7.44
N VAL A 16 1.83 8.80 -6.29
CA VAL A 16 3.13 8.55 -5.64
C VAL A 16 3.97 7.62 -6.51
N ALA A 17 3.36 6.57 -7.05
CA ALA A 17 4.07 5.64 -7.92
C ALA A 17 4.70 6.37 -9.10
N GLU A 18 3.94 7.23 -9.76
CA GLU A 18 4.46 7.99 -10.90
C GLU A 18 5.57 8.95 -10.49
N ALA A 19 5.45 9.57 -9.33
CA ALA A 19 6.50 10.44 -8.83
C ALA A 19 7.79 9.69 -8.58
N LEU A 20 7.71 8.39 -8.27
CA LEU A 20 8.88 7.54 -8.06
C LEU A 20 9.29 6.78 -9.32
N GLY A 21 8.68 7.08 -10.46
CA GLY A 21 9.08 6.53 -11.74
C GLY A 21 8.33 5.29 -12.18
N CYS A 22 7.36 4.82 -11.41
CA CYS A 22 6.57 3.64 -11.77
C CYS A 22 5.31 4.06 -12.51
N ARG A 23 5.20 3.66 -13.76
CA ARG A 23 4.06 4.01 -14.61
C ARG A 23 3.19 2.80 -14.92
N ASP A 24 3.22 1.80 -14.03
CA ASP A 24 2.52 0.55 -14.28
C ASP A 24 1.01 0.66 -14.07
N PHE A 25 0.53 1.69 -13.34
CA PHE A 25 -0.88 1.80 -13.02
C PHE A 25 -1.60 2.66 -14.06
N PRO A 26 -2.57 2.09 -14.79
CA PRO A 26 -3.38 2.91 -15.70
C PRO A 26 -4.21 3.93 -14.94
N GLN A 27 -4.60 4.97 -15.65
CA GLN A 27 -5.51 5.96 -15.10
C GLN A 27 -6.82 5.29 -14.69
N ASN A 28 -7.38 5.72 -13.57
CA ASN A 28 -8.65 5.22 -13.03
C ASN A 28 -8.64 3.75 -12.63
N ILE A 29 -7.46 3.15 -12.45
CA ILE A 29 -7.38 1.77 -11.97
C ILE A 29 -7.95 1.70 -10.54
N LEU A 30 -8.73 0.66 -10.26
CA LEU A 30 -9.33 0.47 -8.95
C LEU A 30 -8.39 -0.35 -8.04
N ALA A 31 -8.60 -0.26 -6.73
CA ALA A 31 -7.67 -0.86 -5.77
C ALA A 31 -7.52 -2.37 -5.94
N ASN A 32 -8.62 -3.10 -6.16
CA ASN A 32 -8.52 -4.55 -6.38
C ASN A 32 -7.70 -4.88 -7.62
N ALA A 33 -7.86 -4.09 -8.68
CA ALA A 33 -7.09 -4.29 -9.91
C ALA A 33 -5.62 -3.93 -9.70
N MET A 34 -5.33 -2.93 -8.86
CA MET A 34 -3.95 -2.61 -8.50
C MET A 34 -3.29 -3.79 -7.79
N VAL A 35 -4.00 -4.42 -6.86
CA VAL A 35 -3.48 -5.60 -6.14
C VAL A 35 -3.21 -6.73 -7.13
N ASP A 36 -4.13 -6.97 -8.07
CA ASP A 36 -3.92 -8.00 -9.09
C ASP A 36 -2.67 -7.69 -9.93
N LEU A 37 -2.51 -6.44 -10.32
CA LEU A 37 -1.35 -6.02 -11.11
C LEU A 37 -0.06 -6.25 -10.33
N MET A 38 0.01 -5.78 -9.10
CA MET A 38 1.20 -5.92 -8.27
C MET A 38 1.53 -7.38 -7.97
N SER A 39 0.52 -8.25 -8.00
CA SER A 39 0.71 -9.67 -7.73
C SER A 39 1.25 -10.44 -8.95
N SER A 40 1.20 -9.85 -10.13
CA SER A 40 1.52 -10.59 -11.36
C SER A 40 2.46 -9.85 -12.30
N ALA A 41 2.59 -8.53 -12.19
CA ALA A 41 3.36 -7.77 -13.17
C ALA A 41 4.86 -7.86 -12.90
N TYR A 42 5.63 -7.82 -13.97
CA TYR A 42 7.07 -7.80 -13.88
C TYR A 42 7.55 -6.57 -13.09
N GLY A 43 8.55 -6.76 -12.27
CA GLY A 43 9.12 -5.69 -11.47
C GLY A 43 8.54 -5.56 -10.08
N TRP A 44 7.46 -6.29 -9.79
CA TRP A 44 6.82 -6.29 -8.49
C TRP A 44 7.10 -7.59 -7.75
N ARG A 45 7.23 -7.49 -6.42
CA ARG A 45 7.36 -8.66 -5.55
C ARG A 45 6.75 -8.36 -4.20
N THR A 46 6.38 -9.41 -3.47
CA THR A 46 5.95 -9.27 -2.08
C THR A 46 7.13 -9.52 -1.15
N ASP A 47 7.08 -8.91 0.03
CA ASP A 47 8.11 -9.11 1.04
C ASP A 47 7.52 -8.83 2.43
N THR A 48 8.36 -8.93 3.45
CA THR A 48 7.94 -8.70 4.83
C THR A 48 7.70 -7.22 5.09
N ALA A 49 7.03 -6.94 6.22
CA ALA A 49 6.79 -5.57 6.65
C ALA A 49 8.09 -4.79 6.81
N GLU A 50 9.09 -5.42 7.45
CA GLU A 50 10.37 -4.76 7.69
C GLU A 50 11.11 -4.46 6.40
N ARG A 51 11.12 -5.40 5.47
CA ARG A 51 11.79 -5.19 4.19
C ARG A 51 11.06 -4.16 3.33
N ALA A 52 9.74 -4.12 3.43
CA ALA A 52 8.97 -3.10 2.71
C ALA A 52 9.27 -1.71 3.25
N SER A 53 9.33 -1.56 4.57
CA SER A 53 9.69 -0.29 5.18
C SER A 53 11.11 0.12 4.79
N GLU A 54 12.04 -0.81 4.78
CA GLU A 54 13.43 -0.54 4.40
C GLU A 54 13.52 -0.09 2.94
N HIS A 55 12.75 -0.75 2.06
CA HIS A 55 12.70 -0.38 0.64
C HIS A 55 12.24 1.07 0.48
N ALA A 56 11.22 1.47 1.24
CA ALA A 56 10.72 2.85 1.21
C ALA A 56 11.76 3.82 1.78
N ILE A 57 12.42 3.47 2.86
CA ILE A 57 13.45 4.31 3.47
C ILE A 57 14.58 4.58 2.47
N ARG A 58 14.89 3.61 1.63
CA ARG A 58 15.93 3.76 0.61
C ARG A 58 15.44 4.47 -0.65
N GLY A 59 14.24 5.03 -0.62
CA GLY A 59 13.69 5.81 -1.71
C GLY A 59 12.89 5.02 -2.73
N GLY A 60 12.62 3.74 -2.47
CA GLY A 60 11.84 2.90 -3.36
C GLY A 60 10.35 3.01 -3.13
N LEU A 61 9.59 2.38 -4.02
CA LEU A 61 8.13 2.34 -3.94
C LEU A 61 7.70 1.05 -3.27
N ALA A 62 6.96 1.17 -2.17
CA ALA A 62 6.39 0.03 -1.48
C ALA A 62 4.92 0.36 -1.16
N ILE A 63 4.05 -0.60 -1.35
CA ILE A 63 2.60 -0.42 -1.25
C ILE A 63 2.01 -1.58 -0.45
N ALA A 64 1.16 -1.24 0.53
CA ALA A 64 0.34 -2.23 1.22
C ALA A 64 -0.98 -2.34 0.48
N GLY A 65 -1.42 -3.57 0.22
CA GLY A 65 -2.65 -3.76 -0.53
C GLY A 65 -3.39 -5.01 -0.14
N LYS A 66 -4.71 -4.95 -0.23
CA LYS A 66 -5.56 -6.11 0.04
C LYS A 66 -6.85 -5.98 -0.75
N LYS A 67 -7.28 -7.10 -1.33
CA LYS A 67 -8.55 -7.17 -2.05
C LYS A 67 -9.68 -7.46 -1.08
N TYR A 68 -10.81 -6.81 -1.32
CA TYR A 68 -12.05 -7.10 -0.61
C TYR A 68 -13.15 -7.34 -1.63
N ALA A 69 -14.30 -7.81 -1.18
CA ALA A 69 -15.36 -8.26 -2.08
C ALA A 69 -15.82 -7.16 -3.04
N VAL A 70 -15.93 -5.92 -2.57
CA VAL A 70 -16.42 -4.82 -3.40
C VAL A 70 -15.30 -3.86 -3.74
N HIS A 71 -14.65 -3.32 -2.74
CA HIS A 71 -13.57 -2.34 -2.93
C HIS A 71 -12.35 -2.78 -2.14
N GLY A 72 -11.22 -2.87 -2.82
CA GLY A 72 -9.97 -3.11 -2.14
C GLY A 72 -9.44 -1.87 -1.45
N HIS A 73 -8.28 -2.01 -0.82
CA HIS A 73 -7.59 -0.88 -0.23
C HIS A 73 -6.10 -0.99 -0.51
N VAL A 74 -5.51 0.14 -0.86
CA VAL A 74 -4.06 0.26 -1.09
C VAL A 74 -3.57 1.52 -0.40
N ALA A 75 -2.32 1.48 0.06
CA ALA A 75 -1.70 2.64 0.67
C ALA A 75 -0.19 2.57 0.48
N VAL A 76 0.43 3.72 0.30
CA VAL A 76 1.89 3.79 0.16
C VAL A 76 2.53 3.59 1.52
N ILE A 77 3.59 2.78 1.56
CA ILE A 77 4.37 2.60 2.77
C ILE A 77 5.31 3.80 2.89
N ALA A 78 5.23 4.47 4.04
CA ALA A 78 6.03 5.65 4.31
C ALA A 78 7.49 5.27 4.61
N PRO A 79 8.45 6.15 4.33
CA PRO A 79 9.86 5.86 4.56
C PRO A 79 10.23 6.03 6.03
N GLN A 80 9.66 5.20 6.87
CA GLN A 80 9.85 5.19 8.32
C GLN A 80 9.99 3.75 8.78
N PRO A 81 10.69 3.52 9.90
CA PRO A 81 10.77 2.16 10.45
C PRO A 81 9.40 1.65 10.86
N CYS A 82 9.27 0.34 10.91
CA CYS A 82 8.06 -0.31 11.41
C CYS A 82 7.80 0.08 12.86
N SER A 83 6.53 0.02 13.25
CA SER A 83 6.09 0.22 14.63
C SER A 83 5.33 -1.01 15.08
N TYR A 84 5.40 -1.33 16.36
CA TYR A 84 4.72 -2.51 16.88
C TYR A 84 3.21 -2.28 16.89
N SER A 85 2.46 -3.27 16.40
CA SER A 85 1.00 -3.28 16.43
C SER A 85 0.54 -4.26 17.49
N GLY A 86 -0.17 -3.77 18.50
CA GLY A 86 -0.72 -4.64 19.53
C GLY A 86 -1.79 -5.56 18.99
N SER A 87 -2.62 -5.08 18.05
CA SER A 87 -3.71 -5.88 17.51
C SER A 87 -3.21 -7.02 16.62
N TRP A 88 -2.08 -6.85 15.94
CA TRP A 88 -1.50 -7.90 15.09
C TRP A 88 -0.31 -8.59 15.76
N ALA A 89 0.11 -8.13 16.94
CA ALA A 89 1.22 -8.69 17.70
C ALA A 89 2.50 -8.81 16.85
N ALA A 90 2.79 -7.77 16.08
CA ALA A 90 3.92 -7.79 15.16
C ALA A 90 4.30 -6.37 14.77
N PRO A 91 5.54 -6.15 14.30
CA PRO A 91 5.90 -4.88 13.65
C PRO A 91 5.10 -4.71 12.38
N VAL A 92 4.62 -3.48 12.14
CA VAL A 92 3.88 -3.15 10.93
C VAL A 92 4.44 -1.87 10.33
N PRO A 93 4.34 -1.70 9.00
CA PRO A 93 4.80 -0.45 8.41
C PRO A 93 3.88 0.71 8.75
N ILE A 94 4.42 1.90 8.68
CA ILE A 94 3.65 3.14 8.73
C ILE A 94 3.21 3.43 7.30
N LEU A 95 1.94 3.75 7.13
CA LEU A 95 1.35 4.01 5.82
C LEU A 95 0.96 5.47 5.70
N ALA A 96 1.09 6.01 4.49
CA ALA A 96 0.43 7.24 4.11
C ALA A 96 -0.94 6.86 3.57
N ASN A 97 -1.94 6.90 4.41
CA ASN A 97 -3.27 6.37 4.09
C ASN A 97 -4.18 7.47 3.57
N VAL A 98 -4.94 7.14 2.53
CA VAL A 98 -6.00 8.00 2.00
C VAL A 98 -7.25 7.17 1.88
N GLY A 99 -8.35 7.68 2.40
CA GLY A 99 -9.62 6.96 2.39
C GLY A 99 -10.54 7.51 3.46
N THR A 100 -11.21 6.63 4.21
CA THR A 100 -12.05 7.05 5.34
C THR A 100 -11.23 7.75 6.40
N ARG A 101 -9.98 7.32 6.58
CA ARG A 101 -9.04 7.99 7.48
C ARG A 101 -7.82 8.38 6.67
N ASN A 102 -7.42 9.65 6.77
CA ASN A 102 -6.26 10.17 6.05
C ASN A 102 -5.13 10.45 7.02
N GLY A 103 -3.91 10.22 6.58
CA GLY A 103 -2.71 10.55 7.34
C GLY A 103 -1.76 9.38 7.50
N PHE A 104 -0.72 9.59 8.25
CA PHE A 104 0.23 8.53 8.57
C PHE A 104 -0.31 7.70 9.72
N MET A 105 -0.31 6.38 9.54
CA MET A 105 -0.83 5.47 10.55
C MET A 105 -0.21 4.09 10.38
N LYS A 106 -0.30 3.26 11.43
CA LYS A 106 0.14 1.87 11.33
C LYS A 106 -0.75 1.12 10.35
N ALA A 107 -0.17 0.14 9.66
CA ALA A 107 -0.94 -0.68 8.73
C ALA A 107 -2.16 -1.32 9.42
N SER A 108 -2.02 -1.71 10.68
CA SER A 108 -3.13 -2.30 11.43
C SER A 108 -4.27 -1.32 11.70
N GLU A 109 -4.02 -0.02 11.57
CA GLU A 109 -5.08 1.00 11.70
C GLU A 109 -5.76 1.25 10.36
N ALA A 110 -5.07 1.01 9.26
CA ALA A 110 -5.59 1.27 7.92
C ALA A 110 -6.33 0.07 7.34
N PHE A 111 -6.00 -1.14 7.78
CA PHE A 111 -6.61 -2.38 7.30
C PHE A 111 -7.33 -3.07 8.45
N PRO A 112 -8.56 -3.55 8.24
CA PRO A 112 -9.32 -4.19 9.31
C PRO A 112 -8.64 -5.47 9.82
N VAL A 113 -8.61 -5.63 11.13
CA VAL A 113 -8.03 -6.82 11.77
C VAL A 113 -8.74 -8.09 11.29
N ALA A 114 -10.05 -8.02 11.16
CA ALA A 114 -10.85 -9.19 10.77
C ALA A 114 -10.49 -9.71 9.39
N GLY A 115 -10.01 -8.83 8.50
CA GLY A 115 -9.62 -9.24 7.15
C GLY A 115 -8.21 -9.80 7.06
N GLY A 116 -7.43 -9.73 8.14
CA GLY A 116 -6.04 -10.14 8.13
C GLY A 116 -5.10 -9.08 7.58
N GLU A 117 -3.81 -9.39 7.60
CA GLU A 117 -2.78 -8.48 7.12
C GLU A 117 -2.89 -8.26 5.62
N PRO A 118 -2.58 -7.05 5.13
CA PRO A 118 -2.38 -6.85 3.70
C PRO A 118 -1.08 -7.50 3.26
N ALA A 119 -0.90 -7.66 1.96
CA ALA A 119 0.41 -7.96 1.40
C ALA A 119 1.18 -6.66 1.21
N TYR A 120 2.50 -6.76 1.23
CA TYR A 120 3.38 -5.63 1.02
C TYR A 120 4.11 -5.85 -0.29
N TYR A 121 3.93 -4.93 -1.22
CA TYR A 121 4.43 -5.04 -2.60
C TYR A 121 5.54 -4.03 -2.80
N LEU A 122 6.67 -4.51 -3.34
CA LEU A 122 7.83 -3.67 -3.60
C LEU A 122 8.07 -3.62 -5.11
N TRP A 123 8.36 -2.44 -5.61
CA TRP A 123 8.64 -2.23 -7.03
C TRP A 123 10.10 -1.88 -7.23
N GLY A 124 10.75 -2.61 -8.14
CA GLY A 124 12.10 -2.29 -8.56
C GLY A 124 13.16 -2.56 -7.52
N GLU A 125 14.35 -2.05 -7.79
CA GLU A 125 15.50 -2.19 -6.92
C GLU A 125 15.82 -0.84 -6.27
N VAL A 126 16.46 -0.89 -5.10
CA VAL A 126 16.97 0.31 -4.44
C VAL A 126 18.45 0.13 -4.17
N ALA A 127 19.14 1.26 -4.12
CA ALA A 127 20.59 1.24 -3.90
C ALA A 127 20.95 0.90 -2.46
#